data_7cb51122c5311cc5078ad367fb4c22e8
#
_entry.id   7cb51122c5311cc5078ad367fb4c22e8
#
_cell.length_a   1.000
_cell.length_b   1.000
_cell.length_c   1.000
_cell.angle_alpha   90.00
_cell.angle_beta   90.00
_cell.angle_gamma   90.00
#
_symmetry.space_group_name_H-M   'P 1'
#
loop_
_entity.id
_entity.type
_entity.pdbx_description
1 polymer ?
#
loop_
_entity_poly.entity_id
_entity_poly.type
_entity_poly.pdbx_seq_one_letter_code
_entity_poly.pdbx_strand_id
1 'polypeptide(L)'
;MDGDSGSIQYLLADDILTVHELVVESNDDTEPGVSSRGDVEYAVNAIREGHFGRAPEGIHEKAYQILRLLAANHPFLDGNKRTALMSVQLFYALNGLEFDYDRRIKEILKELATDEAAVEADTVLSYFREHTEPLSPEFQATVELWLSRIDASHSLPDGLEIESAEEDTDEPNGYDDGTHSEE
;
A
#
# COMPACT_ATOMS: atom_id res chain seq x y z
N MET A 1 -6.80 -18.70 -23.44
CA MET A 1 -7.79 -17.92 -22.66
C MET A 1 -7.04 -16.71 -22.14
N ASP A 2 -7.18 -15.64 -22.87
CA ASP A 2 -6.51 -14.38 -22.56
C ASP A 2 -7.22 -13.79 -21.34
N GLY A 3 -6.58 -13.95 -20.17
CA GLY A 3 -6.99 -13.23 -18.96
C GLY A 3 -6.91 -11.75 -19.28
N ASP A 4 -7.99 -11.05 -19.06
CA ASP A 4 -8.11 -9.61 -19.11
C ASP A 4 -6.87 -8.96 -18.49
N SER A 5 -6.01 -8.43 -19.34
CA SER A 5 -4.88 -7.63 -18.91
C SER A 5 -5.42 -6.27 -18.50
N GLY A 6 -6.10 -6.24 -17.35
CA GLY A 6 -6.46 -5.00 -16.69
C GLY A 6 -5.22 -4.13 -16.62
N SER A 7 -5.31 -2.87 -17.01
CA SER A 7 -4.16 -1.97 -16.95
C SER A 7 -3.67 -1.88 -15.50
N ILE A 8 -2.36 -2.12 -15.28
CA ILE A 8 -1.76 -2.02 -13.96
C ILE A 8 -2.00 -0.62 -13.39
N GLN A 9 -2.53 -0.56 -12.18
CA GLN A 9 -2.66 0.67 -11.40
C GLN A 9 -1.35 0.96 -10.67
N TYR A 10 -0.88 2.19 -10.79
CA TYR A 10 0.40 2.63 -10.22
C TYR A 10 0.18 3.57 -9.06
N LEU A 11 1.04 3.45 -8.05
CA LEU A 11 1.18 4.47 -7.01
C LEU A 11 1.75 5.77 -7.60
N LEU A 12 1.36 6.88 -7.02
CA LEU A 12 1.98 8.18 -7.20
C LEU A 12 3.01 8.43 -6.08
N ALA A 13 3.91 9.38 -6.29
CA ALA A 13 4.87 9.75 -5.25
C ALA A 13 4.16 10.23 -3.97
N ASP A 14 3.06 10.99 -4.11
CA ASP A 14 2.27 11.49 -2.99
C ASP A 14 1.59 10.35 -2.20
N ASP A 15 1.21 9.26 -2.86
CA ASP A 15 0.68 8.07 -2.17
C ASP A 15 1.73 7.46 -1.24
N ILE A 16 2.98 7.33 -1.72
CA ILE A 16 4.09 6.80 -0.91
C ILE A 16 4.43 7.76 0.25
N LEU A 17 4.35 9.07 0.04
CA LEU A 17 4.53 10.05 1.12
C LEU A 17 3.43 9.90 2.18
N THR A 18 2.17 9.72 1.79
CA THR A 18 1.06 9.45 2.71
C THR A 18 1.25 8.12 3.44
N VAL A 19 1.71 7.07 2.75
CA VAL A 19 2.09 5.79 3.40
C VAL A 19 3.17 6.01 4.46
N HIS A 20 4.16 6.86 4.18
CA HIS A 20 5.19 7.19 5.17
C HIS A 20 4.60 7.91 6.39
N GLU A 21 3.68 8.86 6.20
CA GLU A 21 2.98 9.53 7.30
C GLU A 21 2.23 8.53 8.17
N LEU A 22 1.52 7.56 7.58
CA LEU A 22 0.87 6.47 8.31
C LEU A 22 1.86 5.61 9.12
N VAL A 23 3.03 5.33 8.55
CA VAL A 23 4.10 4.60 9.26
C VAL A 23 4.60 5.37 10.46
N VAL A 24 4.80 6.69 10.33
CA VAL A 24 5.21 7.57 11.43
C VAL A 24 4.13 7.63 12.51
N GLU A 25 2.87 7.89 12.14
CA GLU A 25 1.74 7.96 13.06
C GLU A 25 1.52 6.65 13.86
N SER A 26 1.81 5.51 13.24
CA SER A 26 1.61 4.19 13.84
C SER A 26 2.75 3.77 14.79
N ASN A 27 3.83 4.56 14.87
CA ASN A 27 5.02 4.19 15.62
C ASN A 27 5.66 5.44 16.24
N ASP A 28 5.41 5.65 17.52
CA ASP A 28 5.88 6.83 18.29
C ASP A 28 7.40 7.06 18.23
N ASP A 29 8.18 6.00 18.04
CA ASP A 29 9.64 6.05 17.96
C ASP A 29 10.18 6.33 16.54
N THR A 30 9.30 6.53 15.54
CA THR A 30 9.72 6.79 14.15
C THR A 30 9.92 8.29 13.93
N GLU A 31 11.13 8.69 13.53
CA GLU A 31 11.42 10.09 13.21
C GLU A 31 10.75 10.50 11.89
N PRO A 32 9.87 11.52 11.90
CA PRO A 32 9.23 12.02 10.69
C PRO A 32 10.21 12.79 9.82
N GLY A 33 10.09 12.69 8.51
CA GLY A 33 10.81 13.53 7.56
C GLY A 33 11.19 12.83 6.27
N VAL A 34 11.25 13.63 5.21
CA VAL A 34 11.62 13.22 3.86
C VAL A 34 13.02 13.77 3.55
N SER A 35 13.98 12.88 3.38
CA SER A 35 15.36 13.25 3.00
C SER A 35 15.47 13.54 1.51
N SER A 36 14.76 12.74 0.68
CA SER A 36 14.79 12.85 -0.77
C SER A 36 13.45 12.52 -1.41
N ARG A 37 12.65 13.54 -1.71
CA ARG A 37 11.44 13.37 -2.51
C ARG A 37 11.76 12.82 -3.91
N GLY A 38 12.90 13.22 -4.48
CA GLY A 38 13.35 12.76 -5.79
C GLY A 38 13.56 11.26 -5.87
N ASP A 39 14.01 10.61 -4.79
CA ASP A 39 14.16 9.15 -4.75
C ASP A 39 12.80 8.44 -4.71
N VAL A 40 11.79 9.05 -4.08
CA VAL A 40 10.40 8.55 -4.11
C VAL A 40 9.83 8.66 -5.53
N GLU A 41 9.98 9.81 -6.18
CA GLU A 41 9.55 10.05 -7.55
C GLU A 41 10.27 9.11 -8.53
N TYR A 42 11.57 8.89 -8.32
CA TYR A 42 12.34 7.94 -9.10
C TYR A 42 11.81 6.51 -8.97
N ALA A 43 11.50 6.05 -7.75
CA ALA A 43 10.96 4.72 -7.54
C ALA A 43 9.64 4.49 -8.30
N VAL A 44 8.72 5.46 -8.27
CA VAL A 44 7.45 5.41 -9.00
C VAL A 44 7.67 5.43 -10.52
N ASN A 45 8.54 6.29 -11.02
CA ASN A 45 8.81 6.39 -12.45
C ASN A 45 9.53 5.13 -12.98
N ALA A 46 10.43 4.54 -12.21
CA ALA A 46 11.15 3.34 -12.58
C ALA A 46 10.24 2.13 -12.86
N ILE A 47 9.15 2.00 -12.12
CA ILE A 47 8.19 0.90 -12.35
C ILE A 47 7.23 1.15 -13.50
N ARG A 48 7.02 2.41 -13.87
CA ARG A 48 6.11 2.84 -14.94
C ARG A 48 6.81 2.92 -16.29
N GLU A 49 7.93 3.61 -16.34
CA GLU A 49 8.66 3.94 -17.56
C GLU A 49 9.92 3.10 -17.74
N GLY A 50 10.39 2.47 -16.65
CA GLY A 50 11.62 1.71 -16.64
C GLY A 50 12.86 2.56 -16.43
N HIS A 51 13.99 1.86 -16.45
CA HIS A 51 15.31 2.44 -16.28
C HIS A 51 16.25 1.93 -17.38
N PHE A 52 17.03 2.82 -17.99
CA PHE A 52 17.91 2.50 -19.13
C PHE A 52 17.22 1.73 -20.26
N GLY A 53 15.96 2.08 -20.59
CA GLY A 53 15.22 1.48 -21.69
C GLY A 53 14.64 0.09 -21.39
N ARG A 54 14.67 -0.36 -20.14
CA ARG A 54 14.08 -1.60 -19.67
C ARG A 54 13.10 -1.34 -18.53
N ALA A 55 11.81 -1.52 -18.80
CA ALA A 55 10.77 -1.46 -17.77
C ALA A 55 10.54 -2.85 -17.16
N PRO A 56 10.22 -2.94 -15.87
CA PRO A 56 9.75 -4.18 -15.28
C PRO A 56 8.45 -4.62 -15.98
N GLU A 57 8.37 -5.88 -16.41
CA GLU A 57 7.24 -6.35 -17.24
C GLU A 57 6.04 -6.77 -16.38
N GLY A 58 6.29 -7.56 -15.33
CA GLY A 58 5.25 -8.12 -14.49
C GLY A 58 4.98 -7.34 -13.20
N ILE A 59 3.82 -7.62 -12.58
CA ILE A 59 3.44 -6.97 -11.32
C ILE A 59 4.44 -7.25 -10.20
N HIS A 60 4.99 -8.47 -10.13
CA HIS A 60 5.98 -8.83 -9.11
C HIS A 60 7.32 -8.12 -9.31
N GLU A 61 7.75 -7.94 -10.57
CA GLU A 61 8.96 -7.17 -10.87
C GLU A 61 8.80 -5.70 -10.48
N LYS A 62 7.62 -5.12 -10.74
CA LYS A 62 7.28 -3.75 -10.35
C LYS A 62 7.25 -3.60 -8.82
N ALA A 63 6.61 -4.52 -8.13
CA ALA A 63 6.57 -4.55 -6.66
C ALA A 63 7.97 -4.69 -6.05
N TYR A 64 8.81 -5.56 -6.62
CA TYR A 64 10.21 -5.70 -6.20
C TYR A 64 11.00 -4.39 -6.38
N GLN A 65 10.83 -3.69 -7.50
CA GLN A 65 11.49 -2.41 -7.73
C GLN A 65 11.05 -1.35 -6.71
N ILE A 66 9.76 -1.28 -6.36
CA ILE A 66 9.28 -0.38 -5.29
C ILE A 66 10.00 -0.72 -3.98
N LEU A 67 9.97 -2.01 -3.57
CA LEU A 67 10.60 -2.45 -2.33
C LEU A 67 12.09 -2.09 -2.30
N ARG A 68 12.80 -2.43 -3.37
CA ARG A 68 14.24 -2.24 -3.51
C ARG A 68 14.62 -0.77 -3.44
N LEU A 69 14.02 0.07 -4.28
CA LEU A 69 14.38 1.47 -4.39
C LEU A 69 14.07 2.26 -3.11
N LEU A 70 12.94 1.99 -2.46
CA LEU A 70 12.61 2.66 -1.20
C LEU A 70 13.45 2.16 -0.02
N ALA A 71 13.81 0.87 0.01
CA ALA A 71 14.63 0.33 1.09
C ALA A 71 16.12 0.69 0.95
N ALA A 72 16.67 0.69 -0.28
CA ALA A 72 18.10 0.94 -0.53
C ALA A 72 18.45 2.43 -0.58
N ASN A 73 17.60 3.28 -1.14
CA ASN A 73 17.89 4.71 -1.30
C ASN A 73 17.63 5.54 -0.04
N HIS A 74 16.94 4.99 0.94
CA HIS A 74 16.63 5.68 2.20
C HIS A 74 16.02 7.09 2.02
N PRO A 75 14.90 7.24 1.27
CA PRO A 75 14.31 8.55 1.01
C PRO A 75 13.73 9.26 2.23
N PHE A 76 13.58 8.57 3.35
CA PHE A 76 13.05 9.11 4.60
C PHE A 76 14.11 9.12 5.71
N LEU A 77 13.96 9.97 6.71
CA LEU A 77 14.85 10.02 7.87
C LEU A 77 14.83 8.71 8.66
N ASP A 78 13.66 8.13 8.82
CA ASP A 78 13.43 6.81 9.44
C ASP A 78 12.25 6.11 8.76
N GLY A 79 11.98 4.85 9.15
CA GLY A 79 10.82 4.09 8.66
C GLY A 79 10.92 3.57 7.24
N ASN A 80 12.05 3.71 6.55
CA ASN A 80 12.23 3.33 5.12
C ASN A 80 11.75 1.91 4.81
N LYS A 81 12.16 0.90 5.60
CA LYS A 81 11.76 -0.49 5.38
C LYS A 81 10.26 -0.73 5.56
N ARG A 82 9.64 -0.06 6.55
CA ARG A 82 8.19 -0.15 6.79
C ARG A 82 7.40 0.53 5.69
N THR A 83 7.83 1.70 5.28
CA THR A 83 7.24 2.44 4.15
C THR A 83 7.36 1.63 2.85
N ALA A 84 8.52 1.05 2.57
CA ALA A 84 8.72 0.21 1.39
C ALA A 84 7.76 -1.00 1.38
N LEU A 85 7.64 -1.70 2.50
CA LEU A 85 6.76 -2.86 2.63
C LEU A 85 5.28 -2.46 2.47
N MET A 86 4.84 -1.43 3.17
CA MET A 86 3.45 -0.96 3.10
C MET A 86 3.10 -0.42 1.71
N SER A 87 4.04 0.23 1.01
CA SER A 87 3.86 0.65 -0.38
C SER A 87 3.69 -0.53 -1.33
N VAL A 88 4.42 -1.63 -1.12
CA VAL A 88 4.25 -2.86 -1.90
C VAL A 88 2.89 -3.51 -1.63
N GLN A 89 2.46 -3.58 -0.37
CA GLN A 89 1.12 -4.08 -0.03
C GLN A 89 0.02 -3.26 -0.69
N LEU A 90 0.12 -1.93 -0.64
CA LEU A 90 -0.84 -1.03 -1.28
C LEU A 90 -0.82 -1.18 -2.82
N PHE A 91 0.37 -1.29 -3.43
CA PHE A 91 0.49 -1.52 -4.86
C PHE A 91 -0.18 -2.83 -5.30
N TYR A 92 0.02 -3.92 -4.55
CA TYR A 92 -0.68 -5.17 -4.83
C TYR A 92 -2.20 -5.03 -4.64
N ALA A 93 -2.62 -4.38 -3.57
CA ALA A 93 -4.05 -4.19 -3.28
C ALA A 93 -4.77 -3.39 -4.37
N LEU A 94 -4.17 -2.31 -4.88
CA LEU A 94 -4.69 -1.55 -6.03
C LEU A 94 -4.85 -2.41 -7.29
N ASN A 95 -4.12 -3.52 -7.35
CA ASN A 95 -4.17 -4.47 -8.47
C ASN A 95 -4.92 -5.77 -8.10
N GLY A 96 -5.74 -5.75 -7.04
CA GLY A 96 -6.60 -6.87 -6.64
C GLY A 96 -5.87 -8.04 -6.00
N LEU A 97 -4.67 -7.81 -5.46
CA LEU A 97 -3.83 -8.82 -4.86
C LEU A 97 -3.51 -8.48 -3.40
N GLU A 98 -3.33 -9.51 -2.59
CA GLU A 98 -2.83 -9.42 -1.22
C GLU A 98 -1.43 -10.00 -1.12
N PHE A 99 -0.53 -9.32 -0.41
CA PHE A 99 0.79 -9.81 -0.12
C PHE A 99 0.85 -10.33 1.32
N ASP A 100 0.64 -11.63 1.47
CA ASP A 100 0.70 -12.36 2.75
C ASP A 100 2.14 -12.81 3.02
N TYR A 101 2.94 -11.88 3.51
CA TYR A 101 4.36 -12.10 3.77
C TYR A 101 4.60 -12.71 5.14
N ASP A 102 5.65 -13.50 5.23
CA ASP A 102 6.16 -14.09 6.46
C ASP A 102 7.39 -13.32 7.02
N ARG A 103 8.04 -13.90 8.02
CA ARG A 103 9.20 -13.29 8.69
C ARG A 103 10.38 -13.03 7.73
N ARG A 104 10.49 -13.78 6.62
CA ARG A 104 11.60 -13.67 5.66
C ARG A 104 11.67 -12.30 5.00
N ILE A 105 10.54 -11.59 4.87
CA ILE A 105 10.52 -10.23 4.31
C ILE A 105 11.43 -9.27 5.10
N LYS A 106 11.57 -9.47 6.42
CA LYS A 106 12.43 -8.62 7.25
C LYS A 106 13.92 -8.79 6.92
N GLU A 107 14.30 -10.01 6.56
CA GLU A 107 15.68 -10.33 6.12
C GLU A 107 15.95 -9.71 4.77
N ILE A 108 15.05 -9.89 3.80
CA ILE A 108 15.11 -9.25 2.47
C ILE A 108 15.25 -7.73 2.60
N LEU A 109 14.39 -7.09 3.39
CA LEU A 109 14.43 -5.63 3.60
C LEU A 109 15.73 -5.17 4.27
N LYS A 110 16.27 -5.96 5.19
CA LYS A 110 17.55 -5.66 5.83
C LYS A 110 18.70 -5.74 4.84
N GLU A 111 18.73 -6.78 4.02
CA GLU A 111 19.76 -6.96 2.98
C GLU A 111 19.69 -5.84 1.93
N LEU A 112 18.50 -5.53 1.42
CA LEU A 112 18.29 -4.41 0.49
C LEU A 112 18.77 -3.07 1.05
N ALA A 113 18.55 -2.83 2.33
CA ALA A 113 18.93 -1.58 2.99
C ALA A 113 20.43 -1.49 3.33
N THR A 114 21.18 -2.60 3.34
CA THR A 114 22.58 -2.64 3.77
C THR A 114 23.56 -3.06 2.67
N ASP A 115 23.16 -4.00 1.82
CA ASP A 115 23.96 -4.51 0.70
C ASP A 115 23.03 -4.98 -0.43
N GLU A 116 22.43 -4.03 -1.12
CA GLU A 116 21.51 -4.27 -2.24
C GLU A 116 22.11 -5.20 -3.31
N ALA A 117 23.41 -5.09 -3.55
CA ALA A 117 24.09 -5.86 -4.60
C ALA A 117 24.19 -7.37 -4.26
N ALA A 118 24.06 -7.75 -2.99
CA ALA A 118 24.05 -9.15 -2.56
C ALA A 118 22.67 -9.81 -2.73
N VAL A 119 21.62 -9.03 -2.99
CA VAL A 119 20.25 -9.56 -3.09
C VAL A 119 20.01 -10.15 -4.49
N GLU A 120 19.76 -11.45 -4.54
CA GLU A 120 19.38 -12.14 -5.76
C GLU A 120 17.91 -11.87 -6.12
N ALA A 121 17.69 -11.06 -7.17
CA ALA A 121 16.35 -10.64 -7.61
C ALA A 121 15.41 -11.82 -7.84
N ASP A 122 15.86 -12.89 -8.51
CA ASP A 122 15.03 -14.07 -8.81
C ASP A 122 14.54 -14.77 -7.54
N THR A 123 15.33 -14.74 -6.47
CA THR A 123 14.95 -15.30 -5.18
C THR A 123 13.82 -14.49 -4.55
N VAL A 124 13.90 -13.17 -4.60
CA VAL A 124 12.85 -12.27 -4.09
C VAL A 124 11.58 -12.36 -4.93
N LEU A 125 11.72 -12.43 -6.25
CA LEU A 125 10.57 -12.60 -7.16
C LEU A 125 9.85 -13.92 -6.95
N SER A 126 10.57 -15.01 -6.68
CA SER A 126 9.96 -16.30 -6.32
C SER A 126 9.21 -16.19 -5.00
N TYR A 127 9.81 -15.56 -4.00
CA TYR A 127 9.17 -15.29 -2.71
C TYR A 127 7.88 -14.46 -2.89
N PHE A 128 7.89 -13.40 -3.71
CA PHE A 128 6.70 -12.60 -3.98
C PHE A 128 5.58 -13.42 -4.61
N ARG A 129 5.89 -14.24 -5.64
CA ARG A 129 4.89 -15.10 -6.28
C ARG A 129 4.27 -16.11 -5.33
N GLU A 130 5.06 -16.65 -4.40
CA GLU A 130 4.61 -17.63 -3.41
C GLU A 130 3.73 -17.02 -2.31
N HIS A 131 3.87 -15.72 -2.05
CA HIS A 131 3.18 -14.99 -0.97
C HIS A 131 2.16 -13.97 -1.49
N THR A 132 1.77 -14.06 -2.75
CA THR A 132 0.77 -13.16 -3.35
C THR A 132 -0.44 -13.99 -3.78
N GLU A 133 -1.60 -13.60 -3.29
CA GLU A 133 -2.90 -14.23 -3.57
C GLU A 133 -3.97 -13.17 -3.89
N PRO A 134 -5.14 -13.56 -4.39
CA PRO A 134 -6.25 -12.62 -4.58
C PRO A 134 -6.60 -11.89 -3.28
N LEU A 135 -6.90 -10.59 -3.39
CA LEU A 135 -7.21 -9.74 -2.24
C LEU A 135 -8.37 -10.34 -1.42
N SER A 136 -8.11 -10.60 -0.14
CA SER A 136 -9.10 -11.14 0.78
C SER A 136 -10.03 -10.04 1.30
N PRO A 137 -11.32 -10.36 1.63
CA PRO A 137 -12.24 -9.39 2.25
C PRO A 137 -11.73 -8.83 3.58
N GLU A 138 -10.96 -9.61 4.33
CA GLU A 138 -10.40 -9.19 5.63
C GLU A 138 -9.32 -8.12 5.43
N PHE A 139 -8.47 -8.27 4.43
CA PHE A 139 -7.44 -7.28 4.11
C PHE A 139 -8.01 -6.05 3.41
N GLN A 140 -9.13 -6.20 2.71
CA GLN A 140 -9.83 -5.12 2.03
C GLN A 140 -10.15 -3.95 2.99
N ALA A 141 -10.66 -4.23 4.19
CA ALA A 141 -10.95 -3.19 5.18
C ALA A 141 -9.69 -2.37 5.60
N THR A 142 -8.53 -3.03 5.66
CA THR A 142 -7.25 -2.34 5.92
C THR A 142 -6.87 -1.44 4.74
N VAL A 143 -7.04 -1.93 3.52
CA VAL A 143 -6.77 -1.15 2.30
C VAL A 143 -7.68 0.07 2.19
N GLU A 144 -8.95 -0.04 2.55
CA GLU A 144 -9.90 1.07 2.59
C GLU A 144 -9.44 2.19 3.52
N LEU A 145 -8.96 1.81 4.71
CA LEU A 145 -8.41 2.78 5.65
C LEU A 145 -7.19 3.52 5.06
N TRP A 146 -6.33 2.83 4.33
CA TRP A 146 -5.20 3.48 3.64
C TRP A 146 -5.67 4.39 2.51
N LEU A 147 -6.58 3.89 1.67
CA LEU A 147 -7.12 4.65 0.52
C LEU A 147 -7.92 5.89 0.94
N SER A 148 -8.56 5.87 2.11
CA SER A 148 -9.26 7.05 2.64
C SER A 148 -8.32 8.22 2.94
N ARG A 149 -7.03 7.98 3.06
CA ARG A 149 -5.97 8.97 3.32
C ARG A 149 -5.21 9.36 2.06
N ILE A 150 -5.34 8.58 1.00
CA ILE A 150 -4.68 8.76 -0.28
C ILE A 150 -5.68 9.43 -1.24
N ASP A 151 -5.20 10.30 -2.13
CA ASP A 151 -6.05 11.02 -3.07
C ASP A 151 -6.93 10.05 -3.87
N ALA A 152 -8.23 10.40 -3.99
CA ALA A 152 -9.30 9.59 -4.58
C ALA A 152 -9.13 9.25 -6.09
N SER A 153 -7.94 9.46 -6.65
CA SER A 153 -7.62 9.04 -8.03
C SER A 153 -7.46 7.53 -8.19
N HIS A 154 -7.32 6.78 -7.09
CA HIS A 154 -7.22 5.35 -7.09
C HIS A 154 -8.57 4.70 -6.74
N SER A 155 -8.94 3.68 -7.50
CA SER A 155 -10.07 2.81 -7.20
C SER A 155 -9.58 1.36 -7.17
N LEU A 156 -10.20 0.55 -6.33
CA LEU A 156 -9.97 -0.89 -6.36
C LEU A 156 -10.47 -1.47 -7.69
N PRO A 157 -9.90 -2.59 -8.15
CA PRO A 157 -10.36 -3.25 -9.38
C PRO A 157 -11.85 -3.60 -9.34
N ASP A 158 -12.50 -3.55 -10.50
CA ASP A 158 -13.91 -3.94 -10.65
C ASP A 158 -14.15 -5.36 -10.11
N GLY A 159 -15.15 -5.48 -9.24
CA GLY A 159 -15.50 -6.74 -8.57
C GLY A 159 -15.10 -6.80 -7.10
N LEU A 160 -14.33 -5.83 -6.60
CA LEU A 160 -14.13 -5.58 -5.19
C LEU A 160 -15.03 -4.41 -4.80
N GLU A 161 -16.34 -4.68 -4.69
CA GLU A 161 -17.26 -3.69 -4.15
C GLU A 161 -17.00 -3.52 -2.66
N ILE A 162 -16.52 -2.34 -2.30
CA ILE A 162 -16.42 -1.90 -0.92
C ILE A 162 -17.87 -1.68 -0.46
N GLU A 163 -18.44 -2.62 0.29
CA GLU A 163 -19.68 -2.32 1.02
C GLU A 163 -19.35 -1.22 2.03
N SER A 164 -19.70 0.02 1.67
CA SER A 164 -19.73 1.10 2.65
C SER A 164 -20.70 0.67 3.74
N ALA A 165 -20.20 0.53 4.97
CA ALA A 165 -21.05 0.35 6.13
C ALA A 165 -22.02 1.55 6.17
N GLU A 166 -23.26 1.33 5.77
CA GLU A 166 -24.33 2.29 6.02
C GLU A 166 -24.39 2.46 7.54
N GLU A 167 -24.05 3.64 8.01
CA GLU A 167 -24.33 4.06 9.37
C GLU A 167 -25.86 3.99 9.52
N ASP A 168 -26.34 2.94 10.19
CA ASP A 168 -27.68 2.88 10.74
C ASP A 168 -27.81 4.01 11.79
N THR A 169 -28.18 5.18 11.32
CA THR A 169 -28.64 6.24 12.19
C THR A 169 -30.08 5.89 12.61
N ASP A 170 -30.18 5.01 13.61
CA ASP A 170 -31.38 4.85 14.38
C ASP A 170 -31.67 6.16 15.14
N GLU A 171 -32.50 7.01 14.54
CA GLU A 171 -33.08 8.13 15.26
C GLU A 171 -33.99 7.59 16.37
N PRO A 172 -33.77 7.92 17.65
CA PRO A 172 -34.71 7.59 18.68
C PRO A 172 -35.95 8.48 18.54
N ASN A 173 -37.00 7.83 18.14
CA ASN A 173 -38.36 8.35 18.00
C ASN A 173 -38.83 9.05 19.26
N GLY A 174 -39.49 10.21 19.05
CA GLY A 174 -39.92 11.20 20.03
C GLY A 174 -40.63 10.67 21.27
N TYR A 175 -40.23 11.24 22.37
CA TYR A 175 -41.06 11.28 23.57
C TYR A 175 -42.13 12.33 23.40
N ASP A 176 -43.38 11.84 23.29
CA ASP A 176 -44.61 12.62 23.40
C ASP A 176 -44.77 13.09 24.85
N ASP A 177 -44.63 14.39 25.08
CA ASP A 177 -44.92 15.06 26.35
C ASP A 177 -46.43 15.35 26.41
N GLY A 178 -47.16 14.39 26.97
CA GLY A 178 -48.56 14.54 27.32
C GLY A 178 -48.74 15.36 28.60
N THR A 179 -48.94 16.65 28.43
CA THR A 179 -49.50 17.53 29.47
C THR A 179 -50.90 17.08 29.87
N HIS A 180 -51.12 16.80 31.13
CA HIS A 180 -52.42 16.96 31.76
C HIS A 180 -52.30 17.84 33.00
N SER A 181 -52.88 19.04 32.82
CA SER A 181 -53.35 19.87 33.90
C SER A 181 -54.54 19.18 34.59
N GLU A 182 -54.66 19.25 35.92
CA GLU A 182 -55.89 19.61 36.62
C GLU A 182 -55.68 19.52 38.15
N GLU A 183 -56.06 20.64 38.76
CA GLU A 183 -56.43 20.94 40.14
C GLU A 183 -55.38 20.99 41.25
#